data_ce795fd0514b2d6b68d1cca0720c28ea
#
_entry.id   ce795fd0514b2d6b68d1cca0720c28ea
#
_cell.length_a   1.000
_cell.length_b   1.000
_cell.length_c   1.000
_cell.angle_alpha   90.00
_cell.angle_beta   90.00
_cell.angle_gamma   90.00
#
_symmetry.space_group_name_H-M   'P 1'
#
loop_
_entity.id
_entity.type
_entity.pdbx_description
1 polymer ?
#
loop_
_entity_poly.entity_id
_entity_poly.type
_entity_poly.pdbx_seq_one_letter_code
_entity_poly.pdbx_strand_id
1 'polypeptide(L)'
;DTMGLVELSSSSFGQSFQVTPIQMITAISAIANGGKLMTPYVVAKQLDENGNVVSETQPNVRRQVISKQTANIVAGMMEQVVTSGTGKNAYVAGYRVAGKTGTSQKLNNVGHYVASFGCFAPADDPEIAVLIIVDDPVGQINGGQICTPIAAQVVEKSLEYMGVEREYTDSEMKLLDTNAPNLVGSTVGDAKALL
;
A
#
# COMPACT_ATOMS: atom_id res chain seq x y z
N ASP A 1 30.06 -8.21 3.39
CA ASP A 1 30.00 -6.91 4.07
C ASP A 1 29.41 -7.13 5.43
N THR A 2 30.18 -6.82 6.48
CA THR A 2 29.75 -6.95 7.87
C THR A 2 29.14 -5.62 8.29
N MET A 3 27.82 -5.63 8.51
CA MET A 3 27.09 -4.48 9.06
C MET A 3 27.54 -4.28 10.53
N GLY A 4 28.01 -3.08 10.87
CA GLY A 4 28.38 -2.72 12.23
C GLY A 4 27.16 -2.55 13.14
N LEU A 5 27.39 -2.41 14.45
CA LEU A 5 26.31 -2.23 15.42
C LEU A 5 25.52 -0.93 15.19
N VAL A 6 26.19 0.11 14.72
CA VAL A 6 25.55 1.41 14.42
C VAL A 6 24.62 1.29 13.21
N GLU A 7 25.09 0.68 12.12
CA GLU A 7 24.30 0.44 10.94
C GLU A 7 23.13 -0.52 11.21
N LEU A 8 23.36 -1.57 12.00
CA LEU A 8 22.30 -2.49 12.41
C LEU A 8 21.23 -1.77 13.23
N SER A 9 21.65 -0.95 14.18
CA SER A 9 20.74 -0.16 15.02
C SER A 9 19.93 0.84 14.20
N SER A 10 20.57 1.60 13.32
CA SER A 10 19.90 2.59 12.47
C SER A 10 18.99 1.94 11.40
N SER A 11 19.39 0.78 10.88
CA SER A 11 18.56 0.02 9.92
C SER A 11 17.27 -0.50 10.54
N SER A 12 17.24 -0.70 11.88
CA SER A 12 16.04 -1.17 12.58
C SER A 12 14.85 -0.20 12.49
N PHE A 13 15.11 1.09 12.27
CA PHE A 13 14.10 2.11 12.04
C PHE A 13 14.16 2.74 10.62
N GLY A 14 14.85 2.06 9.67
CA GLY A 14 14.81 2.41 8.26
C GLY A 14 15.84 3.45 7.81
N GLN A 15 16.98 3.56 8.50
CA GLN A 15 18.08 4.45 8.13
C GLN A 15 19.34 3.65 7.75
N SER A 16 20.32 4.32 7.13
CA SER A 16 21.67 3.78 6.83
C SER A 16 21.72 2.62 5.84
N PHE A 17 20.66 2.38 5.04
CA PHE A 17 20.73 1.45 3.92
C PHE A 17 20.05 2.02 2.68
N GLN A 18 20.43 1.50 1.52
CA GLN A 18 19.83 1.86 0.23
C GLN A 18 19.31 0.61 -0.46
N VAL A 19 18.09 0.72 -0.99
CA VAL A 19 17.44 -0.32 -1.77
C VAL A 19 16.77 0.29 -3.00
N THR A 20 16.62 -0.49 -4.05
CA THR A 20 15.85 -0.05 -5.22
C THR A 20 14.35 -0.09 -4.91
N PRO A 21 13.52 0.70 -5.62
CA PRO A 21 12.06 0.64 -5.47
C PRO A 21 11.49 -0.76 -5.62
N ILE A 22 12.00 -1.56 -6.57
CA ILE A 22 11.54 -2.94 -6.76
C ILE A 22 11.91 -3.85 -5.57
N GLN A 23 13.06 -3.65 -4.93
CA GLN A 23 13.42 -4.38 -3.72
C GLN A 23 12.50 -4.00 -2.56
N MET A 24 12.18 -2.71 -2.40
CA MET A 24 11.29 -2.23 -1.34
C MET A 24 9.87 -2.78 -1.51
N ILE A 25 9.27 -2.66 -2.70
CA ILE A 25 7.92 -3.18 -2.92
C ILE A 25 7.88 -4.70 -2.79
N THR A 26 8.92 -5.41 -3.21
CA THR A 26 9.02 -6.87 -3.04
C THR A 26 9.09 -7.26 -1.56
N ALA A 27 9.78 -6.47 -0.72
CA ALA A 27 9.83 -6.70 0.73
C ALA A 27 8.46 -6.45 1.40
N ILE A 28 7.75 -5.38 1.01
CA ILE A 28 6.38 -5.09 1.47
C ILE A 28 5.42 -6.20 1.03
N SER A 29 5.51 -6.62 -0.23
CA SER A 29 4.72 -7.74 -0.76
C SER A 29 4.99 -9.06 -0.03
N ALA A 30 6.20 -9.28 0.50
CA ALA A 30 6.47 -10.47 1.29
C ALA A 30 5.69 -10.48 2.61
N ILE A 31 5.44 -9.31 3.24
CA ILE A 31 4.56 -9.21 4.41
C ILE A 31 3.12 -9.55 4.01
N ALA A 32 2.60 -8.92 2.96
CA ALA A 32 1.28 -9.18 2.40
C ALA A 32 1.07 -10.66 2.02
N ASN A 33 2.11 -11.31 1.51
CA ASN A 33 2.09 -12.70 1.03
C ASN A 33 2.48 -13.74 2.10
N GLY A 34 2.16 -13.47 3.36
CA GLY A 34 2.41 -14.40 4.47
C GLY A 34 3.88 -14.76 4.68
N GLY A 35 4.78 -13.82 4.42
CA GLY A 35 6.22 -13.94 4.64
C GLY A 35 7.00 -14.58 3.49
N LYS A 36 6.39 -14.83 2.34
CA LYS A 36 7.04 -15.40 1.15
C LYS A 36 7.62 -14.29 0.27
N LEU A 37 8.93 -14.28 0.11
CA LEU A 37 9.62 -13.40 -0.84
C LEU A 37 9.52 -14.00 -2.24
N MET A 38 8.90 -13.29 -3.16
CA MET A 38 8.74 -13.70 -4.55
C MET A 38 9.85 -13.12 -5.42
N THR A 39 10.13 -13.78 -6.55
CA THR A 39 10.92 -13.20 -7.62
C THR A 39 10.02 -12.31 -8.47
N PRO A 40 10.25 -10.97 -8.52
CA PRO A 40 9.41 -10.09 -9.33
C PRO A 40 9.63 -10.31 -10.83
N TYR A 41 8.57 -10.19 -11.61
CA TYR A 41 8.61 -10.23 -13.07
C TYR A 41 7.57 -9.25 -13.66
N VAL A 42 7.78 -8.83 -14.90
CA VAL A 42 6.90 -7.90 -15.62
C VAL A 42 6.13 -8.62 -16.73
N VAL A 43 6.79 -9.57 -17.40
CA VAL A 43 6.17 -10.31 -18.51
C VAL A 43 5.44 -11.53 -17.96
N ALA A 44 4.12 -11.50 -17.97
CA ALA A 44 3.31 -12.63 -17.52
C ALA A 44 3.23 -13.71 -18.61
N LYS A 45 2.94 -13.31 -19.86
CA LYS A 45 2.80 -14.25 -21.00
C LYS A 45 3.39 -13.65 -22.27
N GLN A 46 3.86 -14.52 -23.14
CA GLN A 46 4.17 -14.20 -24.54
C GLN A 46 3.19 -14.93 -25.44
N LEU A 47 2.59 -14.22 -26.36
CA LEU A 47 1.60 -14.75 -27.31
C LEU A 47 2.19 -14.73 -28.72
N ASP A 48 1.81 -15.70 -29.56
CA ASP A 48 2.07 -15.67 -31.01
C ASP A 48 1.10 -14.73 -31.75
N GLU A 49 1.25 -14.62 -33.05
CA GLU A 49 0.39 -13.77 -33.92
C GLU A 49 -1.09 -14.22 -33.94
N ASN A 50 -1.37 -15.44 -33.53
CA ASN A 50 -2.72 -16.02 -33.44
C ASN A 50 -3.33 -15.92 -32.04
N GLY A 51 -2.59 -15.35 -31.06
CA GLY A 51 -3.02 -15.24 -29.67
C GLY A 51 -2.77 -16.49 -28.81
N ASN A 52 -2.04 -17.49 -29.31
CA ASN A 52 -1.70 -18.68 -28.52
C ASN A 52 -0.55 -18.37 -27.57
N VAL A 53 -0.58 -18.96 -26.38
CA VAL A 53 0.50 -18.80 -25.38
C VAL A 53 1.75 -19.55 -25.81
N VAL A 54 2.82 -18.80 -26.10
CA VAL A 54 4.16 -19.34 -26.43
C VAL A 54 4.95 -19.64 -25.17
N SER A 55 4.88 -18.73 -24.20
CA SER A 55 5.48 -18.91 -22.87
C SER A 55 4.68 -18.20 -21.79
N GLU A 56 4.73 -18.71 -20.57
CA GLU A 56 4.07 -18.12 -19.41
C GLU A 56 5.04 -18.15 -18.22
N THR A 57 5.19 -17.01 -17.56
CA THR A 57 6.00 -16.89 -16.35
C THR A 57 5.20 -17.41 -15.16
N GLN A 58 5.74 -18.42 -14.49
CA GLN A 58 5.12 -18.94 -13.27
C GLN A 58 5.64 -18.20 -12.04
N PRO A 59 4.77 -17.90 -11.05
CA PRO A 59 5.20 -17.31 -9.79
C PRO A 59 6.26 -18.17 -9.09
N ASN A 60 7.38 -17.54 -8.71
CA ASN A 60 8.49 -18.26 -8.07
C ASN A 60 8.74 -17.70 -6.65
N VAL A 61 8.56 -18.57 -5.66
CA VAL A 61 8.93 -18.29 -4.27
C VAL A 61 10.43 -18.41 -4.10
N ARG A 62 11.11 -17.29 -3.88
CA ARG A 62 12.55 -17.28 -3.64
C ARG A 62 12.92 -17.89 -2.28
N ARG A 63 12.18 -17.51 -1.23
CA ARG A 63 12.29 -18.07 0.13
C ARG A 63 11.18 -17.58 1.06
N GLN A 64 10.96 -18.29 2.16
CA GLN A 64 10.22 -17.80 3.32
C GLN A 64 11.13 -16.90 4.16
N VAL A 65 10.84 -15.59 4.29
CA VAL A 65 11.70 -14.64 5.01
C VAL A 65 11.26 -14.42 6.47
N ILE A 66 9.96 -14.50 6.73
CA ILE A 66 9.33 -14.48 8.06
C ILE A 66 8.19 -15.50 8.09
N SER A 67 7.78 -15.94 9.27
CA SER A 67 6.63 -16.85 9.40
C SER A 67 5.33 -16.16 8.98
N LYS A 68 4.33 -16.93 8.55
CA LYS A 68 2.99 -16.39 8.27
C LYS A 68 2.40 -15.66 9.48
N GLN A 69 2.60 -16.21 10.69
CA GLN A 69 2.15 -15.58 11.91
C GLN A 69 2.79 -14.21 12.12
N THR A 70 4.11 -14.10 11.93
CA THR A 70 4.83 -12.82 12.03
C THR A 70 4.34 -11.84 10.96
N ALA A 71 4.14 -12.30 9.72
CA ALA A 71 3.61 -11.48 8.63
C ALA A 71 2.24 -10.89 8.98
N ASN A 72 1.32 -11.70 9.50
CA ASN A 72 -0.02 -11.25 9.91
C ASN A 72 0.05 -10.22 11.06
N ILE A 73 0.93 -10.43 12.04
CA ILE A 73 1.12 -9.45 13.13
C ILE A 73 1.62 -8.12 12.58
N VAL A 74 2.62 -8.15 11.70
CA VAL A 74 3.16 -6.93 11.06
C VAL A 74 2.12 -6.26 10.18
N ALA A 75 1.32 -7.01 9.42
CA ALA A 75 0.22 -6.47 8.63
C ALA A 75 -0.79 -5.69 9.50
N GLY A 76 -1.19 -6.25 10.63
CA GLY A 76 -2.05 -5.56 11.60
C GLY A 76 -1.42 -4.29 12.19
N MET A 77 -0.11 -4.29 12.46
CA MET A 77 0.60 -3.08 12.88
C MET A 77 0.64 -2.02 11.76
N MET A 78 0.84 -2.43 10.51
CA MET A 78 0.82 -1.54 9.35
C MET A 78 -0.58 -0.97 9.08
N GLU A 79 -1.64 -1.72 9.34
CA GLU A 79 -3.02 -1.23 9.28
C GLU A 79 -3.27 -0.14 10.33
N GLN A 80 -2.75 -0.31 11.56
CA GLN A 80 -2.83 0.72 12.60
C GLN A 80 -2.12 2.02 12.21
N VAL A 81 -1.04 1.97 11.42
CA VAL A 81 -0.40 3.19 10.89
C VAL A 81 -1.35 3.99 10.03
N VAL A 82 -2.25 3.33 9.29
CA VAL A 82 -3.25 3.97 8.43
C VAL A 82 -4.49 4.40 9.22
N THR A 83 -4.98 3.58 10.13
CA THR A 83 -6.20 3.89 10.89
C THR A 83 -6.00 4.98 11.95
N SER A 84 -4.84 5.02 12.60
CA SER A 84 -4.59 5.93 13.73
C SER A 84 -3.20 6.59 13.77
N GLY A 85 -2.33 6.27 12.80
CA GLY A 85 -0.94 6.72 12.80
C GLY A 85 -0.61 7.76 11.72
N THR A 86 0.66 7.76 11.33
CA THR A 86 1.22 8.70 10.34
C THR A 86 0.72 8.49 8.92
N GLY A 87 0.07 7.37 8.64
CA GLY A 87 -0.48 6.98 7.34
C GLY A 87 -1.95 7.30 7.14
N LYS A 88 -2.61 8.03 8.05
CA LYS A 88 -4.06 8.25 8.05
C LYS A 88 -4.65 8.80 6.74
N ASN A 89 -3.86 9.56 5.97
CA ASN A 89 -4.30 10.08 4.68
C ASN A 89 -4.32 9.00 3.56
N ALA A 90 -3.87 7.77 3.87
CA ALA A 90 -4.03 6.61 2.99
C ALA A 90 -5.27 5.76 3.33
N TYR A 91 -6.08 6.20 4.28
CA TYR A 91 -7.32 5.52 4.64
C TYR A 91 -8.32 5.58 3.48
N VAL A 92 -8.89 4.44 3.14
CA VAL A 92 -9.95 4.29 2.13
C VAL A 92 -11.08 3.49 2.77
N ALA A 93 -12.26 4.11 2.89
CA ALA A 93 -13.41 3.47 3.51
C ALA A 93 -13.81 2.18 2.78
N GLY A 94 -14.03 1.11 3.53
CA GLY A 94 -14.35 -0.21 3.01
C GLY A 94 -13.16 -1.00 2.45
N TYR A 95 -11.97 -0.39 2.36
CA TYR A 95 -10.73 -1.10 2.02
C TYR A 95 -9.74 -0.97 3.17
N ARG A 96 -9.40 -2.09 3.76
CA ARG A 96 -8.43 -2.14 4.86
C ARG A 96 -7.02 -1.97 4.31
N VAL A 97 -6.49 -0.75 4.39
CA VAL A 97 -5.14 -0.43 3.90
C VAL A 97 -4.12 -0.62 5.02
N ALA A 98 -3.11 -1.44 4.77
CA ALA A 98 -1.94 -1.58 5.64
C ALA A 98 -0.72 -0.93 5.00
N GLY A 99 -0.02 -0.02 5.71
CA GLY A 99 1.09 0.70 5.09
C GLY A 99 2.07 1.32 6.09
N LYS A 100 3.19 1.82 5.56
CA LYS A 100 4.23 2.51 6.34
C LYS A 100 4.77 3.71 5.57
N THR A 101 4.81 4.85 6.24
CA THR A 101 5.42 6.09 5.74
C THR A 101 6.94 6.04 5.90
N GLY A 102 7.65 6.66 4.98
CA GLY A 102 9.09 6.90 5.05
C GLY A 102 9.41 8.36 4.72
N THR A 103 10.39 8.91 5.43
CA THR A 103 11.01 10.20 5.15
C THR A 103 12.49 10.05 5.46
N SER A 104 13.30 9.93 4.43
CA SER A 104 14.74 9.67 4.57
C SER A 104 15.54 10.83 3.99
N GLN A 105 16.50 11.32 4.76
CA GLN A 105 17.46 12.30 4.24
C GLN A 105 18.44 11.63 3.28
N LYS A 106 18.76 12.28 2.16
CA LYS A 106 19.75 11.77 1.21
C LYS A 106 21.15 11.79 1.83
N LEU A 107 21.86 10.67 1.75
CA LEU A 107 23.17 10.50 2.40
C LEU A 107 24.22 11.53 1.95
N ASN A 108 24.21 11.89 0.68
CA ASN A 108 25.21 12.77 0.08
C ASN A 108 24.70 14.21 -0.18
N ASN A 109 23.51 14.56 0.31
CA ASN A 109 22.89 15.86 0.05
C ASN A 109 22.04 16.28 1.27
N VAL A 110 22.68 16.95 2.22
CA VAL A 110 22.04 17.41 3.46
C VAL A 110 20.94 18.42 3.13
N GLY A 111 19.77 18.23 3.73
CA GLY A 111 18.59 19.07 3.47
C GLY A 111 17.69 18.54 2.35
N HIS A 112 18.12 17.53 1.62
CA HIS A 112 17.33 16.85 0.58
C HIS A 112 16.77 15.51 1.08
N TYR A 113 15.55 15.19 0.71
CA TYR A 113 14.82 14.04 1.25
C TYR A 113 14.23 13.17 0.16
N VAL A 114 13.96 11.92 0.53
CA VAL A 114 13.10 11.00 -0.21
C VAL A 114 11.90 10.73 0.68
N ALA A 115 10.73 11.14 0.22
CA ALA A 115 9.46 10.81 0.86
C ALA A 115 8.88 9.54 0.24
N SER A 116 8.32 8.67 1.06
CA SER A 116 7.74 7.42 0.56
C SER A 116 6.55 6.96 1.39
N PHE A 117 5.73 6.14 0.77
CA PHE A 117 4.71 5.35 1.43
C PHE A 117 4.55 4.03 0.69
N GLY A 118 4.73 2.94 1.41
CA GLY A 118 4.49 1.61 0.90
C GLY A 118 3.32 0.97 1.61
N CYS A 119 2.39 0.37 0.86
CA CYS A 119 1.19 -0.24 1.40
C CYS A 119 0.74 -1.45 0.58
N PHE A 120 -0.22 -2.16 1.13
CA PHE A 120 -1.00 -3.19 0.43
C PHE A 120 -2.44 -3.16 0.94
N ALA A 121 -3.36 -3.68 0.14
CA ALA A 121 -4.78 -3.75 0.46
C ALA A 121 -5.48 -4.86 -0.33
N PRO A 122 -6.57 -5.45 0.23
CA PRO A 122 -6.97 -5.36 1.65
C PRO A 122 -5.90 -5.92 2.60
N ALA A 123 -5.92 -5.53 3.89
CA ALA A 123 -4.86 -5.93 4.85
C ALA A 123 -4.92 -7.41 5.23
N ASP A 124 -6.08 -8.01 5.17
CA ASP A 124 -6.39 -9.41 5.52
C ASP A 124 -6.36 -10.37 4.33
N ASP A 125 -6.68 -9.87 3.12
CA ASP A 125 -6.60 -10.63 1.87
C ASP A 125 -5.99 -9.74 0.76
N PRO A 126 -4.67 -9.53 0.76
CA PRO A 126 -4.00 -8.56 -0.10
C PRO A 126 -4.07 -8.90 -1.59
N GLU A 127 -4.66 -8.00 -2.37
CA GLU A 127 -4.77 -8.07 -3.82
C GLU A 127 -3.77 -7.17 -4.55
N ILE A 128 -3.38 -6.06 -3.91
CA ILE A 128 -2.45 -5.10 -4.50
C ILE A 128 -1.43 -4.59 -3.47
N ALA A 129 -0.20 -4.38 -3.91
CA ALA A 129 0.81 -3.63 -3.17
C ALA A 129 1.20 -2.38 -3.96
N VAL A 130 1.30 -1.24 -3.27
CA VAL A 130 1.59 0.07 -3.87
C VAL A 130 2.77 0.71 -3.14
N LEU A 131 3.70 1.27 -3.91
CA LEU A 131 4.81 2.06 -3.39
C LEU A 131 4.84 3.41 -4.09
N ILE A 132 4.63 4.47 -3.34
CA ILE A 132 4.78 5.86 -3.81
C ILE A 132 6.11 6.40 -3.28
N ILE A 133 6.90 6.94 -4.18
CA ILE A 133 8.18 7.59 -3.86
C ILE A 133 8.19 8.97 -4.51
N VAL A 134 8.52 9.99 -3.74
CA VAL A 134 8.78 11.34 -4.23
C VAL A 134 10.21 11.70 -3.87
N ASP A 135 11.04 11.81 -4.91
CA ASP A 135 12.44 12.18 -4.76
C ASP A 135 12.59 13.69 -4.73
N ASP A 136 13.23 14.18 -3.70
CA ASP A 136 13.56 15.59 -3.48
C ASP A 136 12.34 16.54 -3.51
N PRO A 137 11.30 16.28 -2.71
CA PRO A 137 10.11 17.13 -2.67
C PRO A 137 10.43 18.55 -2.20
N VAL A 138 9.79 19.54 -2.83
CA VAL A 138 9.92 20.95 -2.47
C VAL A 138 8.83 21.34 -1.48
N GLY A 139 9.20 22.01 -0.39
CA GLY A 139 8.29 22.46 0.65
C GLY A 139 7.92 21.37 1.66
N GLN A 140 6.88 20.58 1.41
CA GLN A 140 6.52 19.48 2.30
C GLN A 140 7.33 18.22 1.98
N ILE A 141 8.03 17.68 3.00
CA ILE A 141 8.93 16.52 2.85
C ILE A 141 8.37 15.21 3.44
N ASN A 142 7.31 15.28 4.24
CA ASN A 142 6.79 14.12 4.97
C ASN A 142 6.00 13.19 4.06
N GLY A 143 6.42 11.92 3.96
CA GLY A 143 5.73 10.89 3.18
C GLY A 143 4.26 10.70 3.57
N GLY A 144 3.94 10.84 4.88
CA GLY A 144 2.57 10.80 5.39
C GLY A 144 1.67 11.98 4.98
N GLN A 145 2.22 13.01 4.35
CA GLN A 145 1.45 14.14 3.84
C GLN A 145 1.35 14.14 2.31
N ILE A 146 2.43 13.75 1.63
CA ILE A 146 2.50 13.87 0.16
C ILE A 146 2.31 12.52 -0.56
N CYS A 147 2.75 11.40 0.02
CA CYS A 147 2.65 10.09 -0.64
C CYS A 147 1.33 9.36 -0.31
N THR A 148 0.84 9.49 0.92
CA THR A 148 -0.35 8.75 1.37
C THR A 148 -1.63 9.11 0.63
N PRO A 149 -1.96 10.39 0.31
CA PRO A 149 -3.17 10.70 -0.46
C PRO A 149 -3.12 10.14 -1.89
N ILE A 150 -1.93 10.09 -2.48
CA ILE A 150 -1.72 9.50 -3.81
C ILE A 150 -1.94 7.98 -3.73
N ALA A 151 -1.37 7.35 -2.72
CA ALA A 151 -1.54 5.91 -2.51
C ALA A 151 -3.01 5.53 -2.28
N ALA A 152 -3.77 6.32 -1.50
CA ALA A 152 -5.20 6.12 -1.30
C ALA A 152 -5.94 6.06 -2.64
N GLN A 153 -5.73 7.04 -3.52
CA GLN A 153 -6.36 7.10 -4.83
C GLN A 153 -5.97 5.92 -5.73
N VAL A 154 -4.68 5.52 -5.70
CA VAL A 154 -4.21 4.37 -6.49
C VAL A 154 -4.84 3.08 -5.97
N VAL A 155 -4.84 2.85 -4.66
CA VAL A 155 -5.45 1.67 -4.04
C VAL A 155 -6.94 1.61 -4.37
N GLU A 156 -7.68 2.69 -4.10
CA GLU A 156 -9.11 2.76 -4.35
C GLU A 156 -9.48 2.42 -5.78
N LYS A 157 -8.91 3.15 -6.74
CA LYS A 157 -9.20 2.94 -8.17
C LYS A 157 -8.75 1.58 -8.69
N SER A 158 -7.64 1.04 -8.16
CA SER A 158 -7.16 -0.27 -8.59
C SER A 158 -8.05 -1.39 -8.08
N LEU A 159 -8.45 -1.37 -6.81
CA LEU A 159 -9.34 -2.38 -6.24
C LEU A 159 -10.74 -2.32 -6.88
N GLU A 160 -11.27 -1.12 -7.14
CA GLU A 160 -12.52 -0.95 -7.91
C GLU A 160 -12.40 -1.55 -9.32
N TYR A 161 -11.30 -1.25 -10.03
CA TYR A 161 -11.06 -1.82 -11.37
C TYR A 161 -10.92 -3.34 -11.35
N MET A 162 -10.32 -3.91 -10.29
CA MET A 162 -10.18 -5.34 -10.09
C MET A 162 -11.49 -6.01 -9.64
N GLY A 163 -12.52 -5.24 -9.31
CA GLY A 163 -13.82 -5.75 -8.84
C GLY A 163 -13.80 -6.26 -7.41
N VAL A 164 -12.85 -5.79 -6.60
CA VAL A 164 -12.79 -6.11 -5.16
C VAL A 164 -13.90 -5.35 -4.45
N GLU A 165 -14.78 -6.07 -3.76
CA GLU A 165 -15.89 -5.48 -3.02
C GLU A 165 -15.40 -4.71 -1.79
N ARG A 166 -16.11 -3.63 -1.42
CA ARG A 166 -15.83 -2.88 -0.20
C ARG A 166 -16.47 -3.54 1.00
N GLU A 167 -15.70 -3.77 2.03
CA GLU A 167 -16.16 -4.31 3.32
C GLU A 167 -16.15 -3.19 4.38
N TYR A 168 -17.32 -2.59 4.60
CA TYR A 168 -17.46 -1.50 5.56
C TYR A 168 -17.60 -2.03 6.99
N THR A 169 -16.88 -1.41 7.91
CA THR A 169 -17.08 -1.60 9.35
C THR A 169 -18.40 -0.97 9.81
N ASP A 170 -18.91 -1.39 10.99
CA ASP A 170 -20.11 -0.80 11.58
C ASP A 170 -19.99 0.73 11.78
N SER A 171 -18.77 1.20 12.04
CA SER A 171 -18.50 2.63 12.20
C SER A 171 -18.58 3.39 10.88
N GLU A 172 -18.05 2.80 9.80
CA GLU A 172 -18.13 3.35 8.46
C GLU A 172 -19.57 3.34 7.94
N MET A 173 -20.29 2.24 8.16
CA MET A 173 -21.72 2.16 7.80
C MET A 173 -22.56 3.26 8.48
N LYS A 174 -22.33 3.52 9.78
CA LYS A 174 -23.00 4.62 10.47
C LYS A 174 -22.70 6.00 9.87
N LEU A 175 -21.46 6.22 9.41
CA LEU A 175 -21.10 7.48 8.75
C LEU A 175 -21.75 7.62 7.37
N LEU A 176 -21.89 6.52 6.63
CA LEU A 176 -22.59 6.48 5.35
C LEU A 176 -24.10 6.77 5.56
N ASP A 177 -24.71 6.12 6.56
CA ASP A 177 -26.12 6.32 6.89
C ASP A 177 -26.43 7.77 7.33
N THR A 178 -25.51 8.43 8.04
CA THR A 178 -25.70 9.84 8.46
C THR A 178 -25.52 10.84 7.33
N ASN A 179 -24.79 10.47 6.28
CA ASN A 179 -24.59 11.32 5.10
C ASN A 179 -25.61 11.06 3.99
N ALA A 180 -26.38 9.96 4.08
CA ALA A 180 -27.48 9.72 3.13
C ALA A 180 -28.62 10.70 3.39
N PRO A 181 -29.09 11.45 2.38
CA PRO A 181 -30.26 12.32 2.55
C PRO A 181 -31.48 11.47 2.89
N ASN A 182 -32.30 11.96 3.83
CA ASN A 182 -33.56 11.28 4.14
C ASN A 182 -34.54 11.45 2.97
N LEU A 183 -34.64 10.40 2.18
CA LEU A 183 -35.49 10.37 0.98
C LEU A 183 -36.91 9.84 1.26
N VAL A 184 -37.23 9.52 2.52
CA VAL A 184 -38.58 9.01 2.91
C VAL A 184 -39.62 10.07 2.65
N GLY A 185 -40.58 9.77 1.78
CA GLY A 185 -41.65 10.72 1.37
C GLY A 185 -41.28 11.71 0.27
N SER A 186 -40.04 11.65 -0.26
CA SER A 186 -39.64 12.47 -1.41
C SER A 186 -40.20 11.94 -2.72
N THR A 187 -40.47 12.82 -3.67
CA THR A 187 -40.75 12.39 -5.05
C THR A 187 -39.44 11.92 -5.72
N VAL A 188 -39.56 11.14 -6.80
CA VAL A 188 -38.38 10.69 -7.57
C VAL A 188 -37.56 11.86 -8.12
N GLY A 189 -38.21 12.99 -8.41
CA GLY A 189 -37.55 14.24 -8.85
C GLY A 189 -36.75 14.89 -7.75
N ASP A 190 -37.35 15.04 -6.55
CA ASP A 190 -36.68 15.62 -5.38
C ASP A 190 -35.53 14.71 -4.88
N ALA A 191 -35.74 13.40 -4.86
CA ALA A 191 -34.71 12.45 -4.47
C ALA A 191 -33.47 12.51 -5.39
N LYS A 192 -33.66 12.67 -6.71
CA LYS A 192 -32.56 12.84 -7.67
C LYS A 192 -31.82 14.18 -7.53
N ALA A 193 -32.44 15.21 -6.98
CA ALA A 193 -31.81 16.51 -6.73
C ALA A 193 -30.99 16.54 -5.43
N LEU A 194 -31.23 15.57 -4.53
CA LEU A 194 -30.55 15.44 -3.23
C LEU A 194 -29.38 14.44 -3.26
N LEU A 195 -29.28 13.60 -4.29
CA LEU A 195 -28.18 12.66 -4.55
C LEU A 195 -27.13 13.27 -5.49
#